data_eaf2494b27c8d792ccc32f20767d7fc0
#
_entry.id   eaf2494b27c8d792ccc32f20767d7fc0
#
_cell.length_a   1.000
_cell.length_b   1.000
_cell.length_c   1.000
_cell.angle_alpha   90.00
_cell.angle_beta   90.00
_cell.angle_gamma   90.00
#
_symmetry.space_group_name_H-M   'P 1'
#
loop_
_entity.id
_entity.type
_entity.pdbx_description
1 polymer ?
#
loop_
_entity_poly.entity_id
_entity_poly.type
_entity_poly.pdbx_seq_one_letter_code
_entity_poly.pdbx_strand_id
1 'polypeptide(L)'
;MLYPLPIFLYPETHFRFFRHFPSLLFRKVPEVVFDTPRRVGPGLDLPIVLIVNDIDRFPESIDNVDIACAPKSKQPRLYHFDNVQDHVIKHPFSSQQAVFVFTIPRKEIEHGTNFINCIARIKIGHRQHVVINDNFPGTSKLPFSCIISDSYLPGHKFTSFGDMHVHSQYSQSHVEFGPPISIIDLFSKCYGNDFTVVTDHSYDLACSMDNYLHIDNDLSRWKSIRSETSRNDFATPVVLGEEISCLNSKKKAVHLCGIGIKDFVPGSIDGARRNAHKNKTLTLEQAVESIHNQGGIAYAAHPGSKMGFMQKYFLKRGTWIKEDLKANIDAVQVANNGFGNSWNRAKKLWIKELLKGHKLPLLSGNDCHGDFNRYRFLKIPFLSIQENFARYFSWIKTGIYGKILTSEEVLDAIKNGATFVTSGPFLGLNKSNSIHENIIGNSNIELDVEKIQIILQSNEEFGLPFNAKLFYGNINSLREILLFSRYLKDLEFDAVIEVSVTDLKGKGYLRAEAEFRKPDGTINFAATSPCYFNRTII
;
A
#
# COMPACT_ATOMS: atom_id res chain seq x y z
N MET A 1 31.69 19.87 -0.43
CA MET A 1 31.14 19.13 0.72
C MET A 1 30.16 18.13 0.16
N LEU A 2 30.55 16.86 0.07
CA LEU A 2 29.69 15.78 -0.42
C LEU A 2 28.71 15.42 0.71
N TYR A 3 27.48 15.90 0.61
CA TYR A 3 26.43 15.47 1.52
C TYR A 3 26.11 13.99 1.26
N PRO A 4 25.94 13.17 2.29
CA PRO A 4 25.45 11.80 2.16
C PRO A 4 23.92 11.80 1.90
N LEU A 5 23.52 12.44 0.79
CA LEU A 5 22.14 12.66 0.37
C LEU A 5 21.25 11.39 0.34
N PRO A 6 21.74 10.18 -0.02
CA PRO A 6 20.88 9.00 -0.04
C PRO A 6 20.32 8.59 1.33
N ILE A 7 21.02 8.93 2.44
CA ILE A 7 20.54 8.61 3.80
C ILE A 7 19.45 9.61 4.21
N PHE A 8 19.54 10.86 3.77
CA PHE A 8 18.61 11.93 4.13
C PHE A 8 17.24 11.80 3.46
N LEU A 9 17.15 11.05 2.36
CA LEU A 9 15.92 10.83 1.59
C LEU A 9 15.24 9.50 1.92
N TYR A 10 15.77 8.74 2.86
CA TYR A 10 15.19 7.50 3.29
C TYR A 10 14.10 7.78 4.34
N PRO A 11 12.84 7.42 4.12
CA PRO A 11 11.73 7.81 4.98
C PRO A 11 11.88 7.34 6.44
N GLU A 12 12.55 6.24 6.67
CA GLU A 12 12.77 5.66 7.99
C GLU A 12 14.01 6.23 8.72
N THR A 13 14.68 7.26 8.17
CA THR A 13 15.86 7.85 8.81
C THR A 13 15.48 9.03 9.70
N HIS A 14 15.68 8.87 10.99
CA HIS A 14 15.48 9.91 11.99
C HIS A 14 16.82 10.48 12.46
N PHE A 15 16.97 11.81 12.38
CA PHE A 15 18.14 12.51 12.89
C PHE A 15 17.89 13.01 14.30
N ARG A 16 18.56 12.43 15.29
CA ARG A 16 18.33 12.68 16.73
C ARG A 16 18.44 14.15 17.16
N PHE A 17 19.22 14.96 16.45
CA PHE A 17 19.52 16.32 16.86
C PHE A 17 18.76 17.41 16.09
N PHE A 18 18.03 17.07 15.02
CA PHE A 18 17.45 18.05 14.12
C PHE A 18 16.04 17.66 13.68
N ARG A 19 15.05 17.88 14.54
CA ARG A 19 13.64 17.60 14.23
C ARG A 19 13.19 18.23 12.90
N HIS A 20 13.69 19.44 12.61
CA HIS A 20 13.32 20.21 11.42
C HIS A 20 14.45 20.29 10.39
N PHE A 21 15.33 19.31 10.33
CA PHE A 21 16.56 19.37 9.55
C PHE A 21 16.38 19.74 8.06
N PRO A 22 15.47 19.15 7.28
CA PRO A 22 15.26 19.58 5.91
C PRO A 22 14.72 21.00 5.82
N SER A 23 13.74 21.37 6.65
CA SER A 23 13.20 22.74 6.68
C SER A 23 14.24 23.78 7.06
N LEU A 24 15.13 23.44 8.00
CA LEU A 24 16.21 24.33 8.42
C LEU A 24 17.26 24.56 7.35
N LEU A 25 17.64 23.52 6.61
CA LEU A 25 18.69 23.61 5.61
C LEU A 25 18.22 24.19 4.28
N PHE A 26 17.00 23.89 3.88
CA PHE A 26 16.52 24.19 2.55
C PHE A 26 15.43 25.25 2.52
N ARG A 27 14.75 25.52 3.64
CA ARG A 27 13.62 26.45 3.69
C ARG A 27 13.55 27.23 5.00
N LYS A 28 13.12 28.47 4.88
CA LYS A 28 12.70 29.33 6.01
C LYS A 28 11.18 29.53 6.00
N VAL A 29 10.46 28.55 5.49
CA VAL A 29 9.01 28.55 5.29
C VAL A 29 8.47 27.15 5.60
N PRO A 30 7.19 27.02 5.96
CA PRO A 30 6.58 25.72 6.20
C PRO A 30 6.63 24.85 4.95
N GLU A 31 6.54 23.55 5.13
CA GLU A 31 6.35 22.64 4.02
C GLU A 31 4.90 22.66 3.58
N VAL A 32 4.69 22.95 2.31
CA VAL A 32 3.38 23.09 1.70
C VAL A 32 3.26 22.10 0.56
N VAL A 33 2.32 21.18 0.68
CA VAL A 33 2.19 20.04 -0.22
C VAL A 33 0.75 19.88 -0.63
N PHE A 34 0.49 19.89 -1.93
CA PHE A 34 -0.76 19.38 -2.46
C PHE A 34 -0.65 17.90 -2.81
N ASP A 35 -1.75 17.18 -2.68
CA ASP A 35 -1.90 15.84 -3.19
C ASP A 35 -3.34 15.56 -3.64
N THR A 36 -3.53 14.55 -4.48
CA THR A 36 -4.83 14.19 -5.05
C THR A 36 -4.83 12.70 -5.42
N PRO A 37 -5.98 12.01 -5.42
CA PRO A 37 -6.01 10.63 -5.85
C PRO A 37 -5.65 10.51 -7.33
N ARG A 38 -5.00 9.42 -7.72
CA ARG A 38 -4.70 9.10 -9.13
C ARG A 38 -5.91 8.55 -9.87
N ARG A 39 -6.92 8.11 -9.12
CA ARG A 39 -8.18 7.59 -9.63
C ARG A 39 -9.32 8.08 -8.76
N VAL A 40 -10.41 8.46 -9.39
CA VAL A 40 -11.69 8.71 -8.73
C VAL A 40 -12.74 7.81 -9.37
N GLY A 41 -13.36 6.97 -8.56
CA GLY A 41 -14.39 6.02 -8.98
C GLY A 41 -15.73 6.66 -9.32
N PRO A 42 -16.73 5.86 -9.74
CA PRO A 42 -18.02 6.34 -10.21
C PRO A 42 -18.76 7.18 -9.18
N GLY A 43 -19.30 8.30 -9.63
CA GLY A 43 -20.17 9.16 -8.82
C GLY A 43 -19.49 9.94 -7.71
N LEU A 44 -18.17 9.82 -7.55
CA LEU A 44 -17.41 10.52 -6.52
C LEU A 44 -16.86 11.86 -7.02
N ASP A 45 -16.83 12.82 -6.13
CA ASP A 45 -16.17 14.10 -6.34
C ASP A 45 -14.65 13.94 -6.26
N LEU A 46 -13.87 14.85 -6.86
CA LEU A 46 -12.41 14.85 -6.82
C LEU A 46 -11.92 15.63 -5.60
N PRO A 47 -11.33 14.98 -4.59
CA PRO A 47 -10.71 15.67 -3.48
C PRO A 47 -9.28 16.12 -3.85
N ILE A 48 -8.93 17.31 -3.43
CA ILE A 48 -7.57 17.85 -3.46
C ILE A 48 -7.20 18.22 -2.03
N VAL A 49 -6.09 17.68 -1.55
CA VAL A 49 -5.62 17.89 -0.18
C VAL A 49 -4.44 18.85 -0.22
N LEU A 50 -4.48 19.85 0.67
CA LEU A 50 -3.36 20.71 0.98
C LEU A 50 -2.89 20.42 2.39
N ILE A 51 -1.62 20.05 2.53
CA ILE A 51 -0.97 19.85 3.83
C ILE A 51 0.09 20.94 4.02
N VAL A 52 0.00 21.62 5.15
CA VAL A 52 1.02 22.59 5.59
C VAL A 52 1.64 22.05 6.86
N ASN A 53 2.90 21.65 6.78
CA ASN A 53 3.66 21.07 7.88
C ASN A 53 4.56 22.11 8.55
N ASP A 54 4.94 21.90 9.83
CA ASP A 54 5.74 22.81 10.65
C ASP A 54 5.02 24.15 10.98
N ILE A 55 3.70 24.15 11.10
CA ILE A 55 2.92 25.38 11.43
C ILE A 55 3.23 25.91 12.85
N ASP A 56 3.64 25.04 13.76
CA ASP A 56 4.10 25.41 15.11
C ASP A 56 5.34 26.31 15.09
N ARG A 57 6.08 26.27 13.98
CA ARG A 57 7.32 27.00 13.79
C ARG A 57 7.21 28.20 12.87
N PHE A 58 6.34 28.12 11.90
CA PHE A 58 6.13 29.15 10.89
C PHE A 58 4.69 29.65 10.95
N PRO A 59 4.40 30.68 11.80
CA PRO A 59 3.07 31.27 11.82
C PRO A 59 2.75 31.87 10.45
N GLU A 60 1.72 31.33 9.82
CA GLU A 60 1.29 31.70 8.47
C GLU A 60 -0.22 31.87 8.37
N SER A 61 -0.64 32.50 7.29
CA SER A 61 -2.01 32.44 6.79
C SER A 61 -2.00 31.99 5.33
N ILE A 62 -3.01 31.24 4.95
CA ILE A 62 -3.25 30.91 3.54
C ILE A 62 -4.30 31.89 3.04
N ASP A 63 -3.93 32.75 2.09
CA ASP A 63 -4.82 33.77 1.57
C ASP A 63 -5.89 33.16 0.65
N ASN A 64 -5.47 32.35 -0.32
CA ASN A 64 -6.36 31.61 -1.22
C ASN A 64 -5.66 30.42 -1.87
N VAL A 65 -6.50 29.57 -2.47
CA VAL A 65 -6.07 28.40 -3.26
C VAL A 65 -6.76 28.43 -4.61
N ASP A 66 -5.99 28.29 -5.68
CA ASP A 66 -6.47 28.10 -7.04
C ASP A 66 -6.19 26.67 -7.50
N ILE A 67 -7.18 26.04 -8.13
CA ILE A 67 -7.05 24.71 -8.71
C ILE A 67 -7.44 24.78 -10.17
N ALA A 68 -6.53 24.36 -11.05
CA ALA A 68 -6.75 24.23 -12.48
C ALA A 68 -6.87 22.75 -12.84
N CYS A 69 -7.98 22.35 -13.46
CA CYS A 69 -8.26 20.96 -13.83
C CYS A 69 -8.76 20.85 -15.27
N ALA A 70 -8.15 19.99 -16.08
CA ALA A 70 -8.62 19.66 -17.43
C ALA A 70 -7.97 18.38 -17.98
N PRO A 71 -8.58 17.74 -19.00
CA PRO A 71 -7.91 16.84 -19.92
C PRO A 71 -6.75 17.54 -20.65
N LYS A 72 -5.71 16.78 -21.04
CA LYS A 72 -4.50 17.33 -21.68
C LYS A 72 -4.75 18.21 -22.91
N SER A 73 -5.82 17.94 -23.66
CA SER A 73 -6.16 18.62 -24.92
C SER A 73 -7.07 19.84 -24.75
N LYS A 74 -7.48 20.15 -23.52
CA LYS A 74 -8.46 21.22 -23.25
C LYS A 74 -7.89 22.31 -22.36
N GLN A 75 -8.50 23.49 -22.46
CA GLN A 75 -8.21 24.59 -21.53
C GLN A 75 -8.67 24.21 -20.12
N PRO A 76 -7.87 24.50 -19.09
CA PRO A 76 -8.22 24.16 -17.72
C PRO A 76 -9.38 25.01 -17.21
N ARG A 77 -10.30 24.36 -16.52
CA ARG A 77 -11.29 25.03 -15.67
C ARG A 77 -10.60 25.44 -14.37
N LEU A 78 -10.84 26.67 -13.94
CA LEU A 78 -10.26 27.23 -12.73
C LEU A 78 -11.29 27.23 -11.61
N TYR A 79 -10.86 26.78 -10.43
CA TYR A 79 -11.60 26.81 -9.18
C TYR A 79 -10.83 27.66 -8.19
N HIS A 80 -11.50 28.64 -7.61
CA HIS A 80 -10.93 29.60 -6.70
C HIS A 80 -11.56 29.46 -5.30
N PHE A 81 -10.72 29.40 -4.27
CA PHE A 81 -11.11 29.22 -2.87
C PHE A 81 -10.47 30.33 -2.03
N ASP A 82 -11.28 31.32 -1.63
CA ASP A 82 -10.85 32.44 -0.78
C ASP A 82 -10.91 32.10 0.71
N ASN A 83 -11.96 31.36 1.12
CA ASN A 83 -12.18 31.00 2.53
C ASN A 83 -11.52 29.66 2.85
N VAL A 84 -10.18 29.61 2.80
CA VAL A 84 -9.43 28.35 2.96
C VAL A 84 -9.71 27.67 4.31
N GLN A 85 -10.00 28.45 5.35
CA GLN A 85 -10.30 27.93 6.69
C GLN A 85 -11.60 27.09 6.76
N ASP A 86 -12.53 27.27 5.83
CA ASP A 86 -13.76 26.46 5.76
C ASP A 86 -13.46 25.01 5.32
N HIS A 87 -12.27 24.76 4.80
CA HIS A 87 -11.80 23.48 4.28
C HIS A 87 -10.86 22.73 5.23
N VAL A 88 -10.63 23.26 6.46
CA VAL A 88 -9.69 22.66 7.42
C VAL A 88 -10.24 21.36 8.01
N ILE A 89 -9.37 20.36 8.11
CA ILE A 89 -9.66 19.10 8.80
C ILE A 89 -8.90 19.05 10.12
N LYS A 90 -9.63 18.75 11.22
CA LYS A 90 -9.01 18.51 12.53
C LYS A 90 -8.48 17.08 12.61
N HIS A 91 -7.28 16.93 13.11
CA HIS A 91 -6.63 15.65 13.33
C HIS A 91 -5.68 15.73 14.55
N PRO A 92 -5.18 14.59 15.08
CA PRO A 92 -4.36 14.58 16.31
C PRO A 92 -3.10 15.45 16.28
N PHE A 93 -2.54 15.73 15.10
CA PHE A 93 -1.34 16.56 14.92
C PHE A 93 -1.65 18.01 14.47
N SER A 94 -2.87 18.49 14.65
CA SER A 94 -3.28 19.84 14.20
C SER A 94 -2.48 21.00 14.81
N SER A 95 -1.70 20.78 15.86
CA SER A 95 -0.77 21.78 16.41
C SER A 95 0.52 21.94 15.58
N GLN A 96 0.86 20.97 14.76
CA GLN A 96 2.09 20.95 13.95
C GLN A 96 1.82 20.97 12.45
N GLN A 97 0.63 20.54 12.05
CA GLN A 97 0.25 20.34 10.65
C GLN A 97 -1.18 20.84 10.44
N ALA A 98 -1.40 21.69 9.44
CA ALA A 98 -2.72 22.05 8.98
C ALA A 98 -3.06 21.28 7.71
N VAL A 99 -4.26 20.72 7.64
CA VAL A 99 -4.74 19.93 6.51
C VAL A 99 -6.06 20.50 6.03
N PHE A 100 -6.16 20.73 4.72
CA PHE A 100 -7.34 21.28 4.06
C PHE A 100 -7.76 20.34 2.92
N VAL A 101 -9.08 20.17 2.74
CA VAL A 101 -9.63 19.38 1.64
C VAL A 101 -10.53 20.25 0.80
N PHE A 102 -10.16 20.43 -0.44
CA PHE A 102 -10.96 21.09 -1.48
C PHE A 102 -11.61 20.01 -2.34
N THR A 103 -12.84 20.23 -2.74
CA THR A 103 -13.60 19.24 -3.51
C THR A 103 -14.08 19.85 -4.81
N ILE A 104 -13.79 19.19 -5.92
CA ILE A 104 -14.35 19.54 -7.23
C ILE A 104 -15.49 18.58 -7.52
N PRO A 105 -16.73 19.07 -7.74
CA PRO A 105 -17.90 18.22 -8.00
C PRO A 105 -17.72 17.34 -9.24
N ARG A 106 -18.11 16.06 -9.17
CA ARG A 106 -17.98 15.09 -10.28
C ARG A 106 -18.58 15.60 -11.60
N LYS A 107 -19.71 16.28 -11.54
CA LYS A 107 -20.41 16.86 -12.71
C LYS A 107 -19.60 17.94 -13.45
N GLU A 108 -18.55 18.45 -12.83
CA GLU A 108 -17.70 19.52 -13.38
C GLU A 108 -16.40 19.00 -13.97
N ILE A 109 -16.12 17.70 -13.83
CA ILE A 109 -14.88 17.06 -14.29
C ILE A 109 -15.22 16.07 -15.40
N GLU A 110 -14.41 16.07 -16.44
CA GLU A 110 -14.57 15.15 -17.56
C GLU A 110 -14.10 13.75 -17.22
N HIS A 111 -14.75 12.75 -17.82
CA HIS A 111 -14.30 11.37 -17.80
C HIS A 111 -12.89 11.21 -18.43
N GLY A 112 -12.13 10.25 -17.92
CA GLY A 112 -10.78 9.96 -18.42
C GLY A 112 -9.68 10.69 -17.65
N THR A 113 -8.51 10.81 -18.24
CA THR A 113 -7.34 11.38 -17.58
C THR A 113 -7.39 12.90 -17.56
N ASN A 114 -7.43 13.48 -16.37
CA ASN A 114 -7.34 14.91 -16.12
C ASN A 114 -5.99 15.28 -15.50
N PHE A 115 -5.51 16.50 -15.80
CA PHE A 115 -4.31 17.09 -15.22
C PHE A 115 -4.72 18.23 -14.29
N ILE A 116 -4.13 18.23 -13.10
CA ILE A 116 -4.49 19.12 -12.00
C ILE A 116 -3.26 19.90 -11.57
N ASN A 117 -3.37 21.23 -11.55
CA ASN A 117 -2.38 22.13 -10.97
C ASN A 117 -3.01 22.88 -9.81
N CYS A 118 -2.30 22.96 -8.69
CA CYS A 118 -2.74 23.63 -7.49
C CYS A 118 -1.78 24.77 -7.16
N ILE A 119 -2.32 25.91 -6.78
CA ILE A 119 -1.55 27.10 -6.39
C ILE A 119 -2.08 27.57 -5.05
N ALA A 120 -1.19 27.64 -4.05
CA ALA A 120 -1.50 28.29 -2.77
C ALA A 120 -0.76 29.61 -2.65
N ARG A 121 -1.47 30.67 -2.24
CA ARG A 121 -0.85 31.94 -1.83
C ARG A 121 -0.81 31.99 -0.31
N ILE A 122 0.38 32.02 0.23
CA ILE A 122 0.63 31.92 1.68
C ILE A 122 1.36 33.18 2.14
N LYS A 123 0.91 33.73 3.23
CA LYS A 123 1.55 34.86 3.89
C LYS A 123 2.33 34.36 5.12
N ILE A 124 3.62 34.61 5.15
CA ILE A 124 4.51 34.27 6.26
C ILE A 124 5.13 35.58 6.78
N GLY A 125 4.66 36.02 7.94
CA GLY A 125 4.96 37.36 8.46
C GLY A 125 4.43 38.42 7.47
N HIS A 126 5.35 39.26 6.92
CA HIS A 126 5.00 40.30 5.95
C HIS A 126 5.21 39.90 4.48
N ARG A 127 5.62 38.66 4.21
CA ARG A 127 5.97 38.20 2.85
C ARG A 127 4.92 37.23 2.32
N GLN A 128 4.52 37.49 1.08
CA GLN A 128 3.67 36.58 0.33
C GLN A 128 4.52 35.57 -0.44
N HIS A 129 4.14 34.30 -0.39
CA HIS A 129 4.75 33.20 -1.12
C HIS A 129 3.72 32.52 -1.99
N VAL A 130 4.13 32.14 -3.20
CA VAL A 130 3.30 31.35 -4.12
C VAL A 130 3.90 29.95 -4.22
N VAL A 131 3.09 28.94 -3.90
CA VAL A 131 3.46 27.53 -3.99
C VAL A 131 2.65 26.88 -5.09
N ILE A 132 3.34 26.23 -6.03
CA ILE A 132 2.72 25.47 -7.14
C ILE A 132 2.94 23.99 -6.85
N ASN A 133 1.88 23.27 -6.61
CA ASN A 133 1.79 21.85 -6.29
C ASN A 133 2.55 21.45 -5.00
N ASP A 134 3.81 21.89 -4.85
CA ASP A 134 4.64 21.52 -3.72
C ASP A 134 5.79 22.53 -3.56
N ASN A 135 6.25 22.79 -2.36
CA ASN A 135 7.45 23.58 -2.11
C ASN A 135 8.62 22.77 -1.54
N PHE A 136 8.49 21.45 -1.41
CA PHE A 136 9.57 20.59 -0.97
C PHE A 136 10.66 20.50 -2.04
N PRO A 137 11.94 20.64 -1.67
CA PRO A 137 13.04 20.51 -2.64
C PRO A 137 13.13 19.08 -3.17
N GLY A 138 13.04 18.92 -4.48
CA GLY A 138 13.15 17.62 -5.13
C GLY A 138 11.84 17.01 -5.58
N THR A 139 10.70 17.65 -5.30
CA THR A 139 9.43 17.26 -5.94
C THR A 139 9.37 17.77 -7.39
N SER A 140 8.58 17.07 -8.21
CA SER A 140 8.55 17.36 -9.65
C SER A 140 7.86 18.68 -9.99
N LYS A 141 6.95 19.16 -9.18
CA LYS A 141 6.04 20.31 -9.44
C LYS A 141 5.23 20.16 -10.73
N LEU A 142 5.23 18.99 -11.35
CA LEU A 142 4.40 18.69 -12.51
C LEU A 142 2.93 18.60 -12.09
N PRO A 143 1.99 18.82 -13.03
CA PRO A 143 0.58 18.57 -12.79
C PRO A 143 0.34 17.15 -12.29
N PHE A 144 -0.57 17.00 -11.35
CA PHE A 144 -1.06 15.69 -10.96
C PHE A 144 -1.89 15.11 -12.10
N SER A 145 -1.79 13.79 -12.29
CA SER A 145 -2.60 13.06 -13.27
C SER A 145 -3.64 12.23 -12.52
N CYS A 146 -4.92 12.45 -12.79
CA CYS A 146 -6.02 11.73 -12.17
C CYS A 146 -6.95 11.13 -13.23
N ILE A 147 -7.29 9.85 -13.08
CA ILE A 147 -8.28 9.16 -13.92
C ILE A 147 -9.64 9.30 -13.25
N ILE A 148 -10.56 9.97 -13.93
CA ILE A 148 -11.97 10.04 -13.53
C ILE A 148 -12.71 8.92 -14.24
N SER A 149 -13.12 7.91 -13.47
CA SER A 149 -13.70 6.67 -13.99
C SER A 149 -15.21 6.61 -13.73
N ASP A 150 -15.96 6.15 -14.74
CA ASP A 150 -17.38 5.81 -14.59
C ASP A 150 -17.60 4.33 -14.30
N SER A 151 -16.53 3.56 -14.21
CA SER A 151 -16.56 2.12 -13.93
C SER A 151 -16.00 1.80 -12.54
N TYR A 152 -16.67 0.89 -11.85
CA TYR A 152 -16.09 0.25 -10.66
C TYR A 152 -14.90 -0.63 -11.03
N LEU A 153 -14.11 -1.03 -10.03
CA LEU A 153 -13.06 -2.03 -10.24
C LEU A 153 -13.69 -3.35 -10.73
N PRO A 154 -13.03 -4.04 -11.69
CA PRO A 154 -13.49 -5.35 -12.13
C PRO A 154 -13.67 -6.33 -10.96
N GLY A 155 -14.78 -7.07 -10.95
CA GLY A 155 -15.11 -7.99 -9.86
C GLY A 155 -15.71 -7.36 -8.60
N HIS A 156 -15.88 -6.03 -8.53
CA HIS A 156 -16.38 -5.32 -7.35
C HIS A 156 -17.71 -5.85 -6.79
N LYS A 157 -18.52 -6.52 -7.60
CA LYS A 157 -19.83 -7.05 -7.14
C LYS A 157 -19.70 -8.17 -6.12
N PHE A 158 -18.59 -8.93 -6.15
CA PHE A 158 -18.37 -10.12 -5.35
C PHE A 158 -16.98 -10.17 -4.68
N THR A 159 -16.22 -9.07 -4.78
CA THR A 159 -14.92 -8.92 -4.13
C THR A 159 -14.83 -7.57 -3.44
N SER A 160 -13.92 -7.49 -2.47
CA SER A 160 -13.50 -6.25 -1.82
C SER A 160 -12.02 -6.03 -2.06
N PHE A 161 -11.62 -4.75 -2.18
CA PHE A 161 -10.25 -4.36 -2.47
C PHE A 161 -9.68 -3.49 -1.37
N GLY A 162 -8.38 -3.61 -1.10
CA GLY A 162 -7.70 -2.74 -0.14
C GLY A 162 -6.19 -2.72 -0.29
N ASP A 163 -5.56 -1.78 0.39
CA ASP A 163 -4.11 -1.70 0.54
C ASP A 163 -3.72 -2.24 1.92
N MET A 164 -2.82 -3.23 1.94
CA MET A 164 -2.43 -3.91 3.18
C MET A 164 -1.22 -3.27 3.87
N HIS A 165 -0.64 -2.20 3.32
CA HIS A 165 0.56 -1.60 3.88
C HIS A 165 0.63 -0.11 3.58
N VAL A 166 0.16 0.70 4.52
CA VAL A 166 0.07 2.16 4.41
C VAL A 166 0.53 2.82 5.71
N HIS A 167 1.30 3.90 5.57
CA HIS A 167 1.74 4.72 6.70
C HIS A 167 0.95 6.01 6.78
N SER A 168 0.54 6.35 7.99
CA SER A 168 -0.25 7.54 8.28
C SER A 168 0.61 8.66 8.89
N GLN A 169 -0.05 9.72 9.34
CA GLN A 169 0.56 10.83 10.09
C GLN A 169 1.33 10.40 11.36
N TYR A 170 1.14 9.16 11.81
CA TYR A 170 1.85 8.61 12.97
C TYR A 170 3.26 8.12 12.62
N SER A 171 3.55 7.85 11.34
CA SER A 171 4.89 7.63 10.83
C SER A 171 5.49 8.93 10.33
N GLN A 172 6.51 9.43 11.01
CA GLN A 172 7.14 10.72 10.70
C GLN A 172 8.64 10.58 10.57
N SER A 173 9.22 11.21 9.55
CA SER A 173 10.65 11.38 9.39
C SER A 173 10.99 12.83 9.02
N HIS A 174 12.28 13.12 8.83
CA HIS A 174 12.70 14.44 8.36
C HIS A 174 12.33 14.73 6.90
N VAL A 175 11.97 13.70 6.14
CA VAL A 175 11.77 13.79 4.69
C VAL A 175 10.33 13.51 4.33
N GLU A 176 9.68 12.62 5.05
CA GLU A 176 8.34 12.15 4.78
C GLU A 176 7.49 12.17 6.03
N PHE A 177 6.23 12.42 5.83
CA PHE A 177 5.18 12.28 6.82
C PHE A 177 3.94 11.72 6.10
N GLY A 178 3.23 10.84 6.77
CA GLY A 178 1.98 10.32 6.25
C GLY A 178 0.84 11.33 6.39
N PRO A 179 -0.24 11.15 5.65
CA PRO A 179 -1.44 11.95 5.78
C PRO A 179 -2.27 11.51 6.98
N PRO A 180 -3.24 12.34 7.45
CA PRO A 180 -4.26 11.91 8.38
C PRO A 180 -5.00 10.65 7.90
N ILE A 181 -5.44 9.80 8.84
CA ILE A 181 -6.18 8.57 8.52
C ILE A 181 -7.48 8.89 7.77
N SER A 182 -8.13 10.01 8.09
CA SER A 182 -9.32 10.48 7.35
C SER A 182 -9.04 10.78 5.87
N ILE A 183 -7.82 11.22 5.53
CA ILE A 183 -7.41 11.43 4.14
C ILE A 183 -7.10 10.10 3.46
N ILE A 184 -6.50 9.15 4.17
CA ILE A 184 -6.29 7.79 3.67
C ILE A 184 -7.63 7.13 3.33
N ASP A 185 -8.62 7.23 4.21
CA ASP A 185 -9.98 6.70 3.97
C ASP A 185 -10.65 7.39 2.76
N LEU A 186 -10.61 8.73 2.70
CA LEU A 186 -11.16 9.50 1.58
C LEU A 186 -10.57 9.05 0.25
N PHE A 187 -9.25 8.90 0.19
CA PHE A 187 -8.57 8.47 -1.03
C PHE A 187 -8.79 6.98 -1.32
N SER A 188 -8.86 6.13 -0.29
CA SER A 188 -9.24 4.71 -0.43
C SER A 188 -10.55 4.57 -1.17
N LYS A 189 -11.57 5.32 -0.76
CA LYS A 189 -12.86 5.36 -1.45
C LYS A 189 -12.74 5.79 -2.91
N CYS A 190 -11.94 6.83 -3.20
CA CYS A 190 -11.70 7.29 -4.57
C CYS A 190 -11.06 6.20 -5.45
N TYR A 191 -10.14 5.42 -4.88
CA TYR A 191 -9.47 4.32 -5.58
C TYR A 191 -10.35 3.07 -5.76
N GLY A 192 -11.53 3.02 -5.12
CA GLY A 192 -12.42 1.88 -5.10
C GLY A 192 -11.97 0.78 -4.14
N ASN A 193 -11.25 1.15 -3.08
CA ASN A 193 -10.97 0.25 -1.98
C ASN A 193 -12.20 0.15 -1.08
N ASP A 194 -12.44 -1.04 -0.55
CA ASP A 194 -13.49 -1.35 0.42
C ASP A 194 -12.92 -1.43 1.86
N PHE A 195 -11.60 -1.43 2.02
CA PHE A 195 -10.91 -1.39 3.31
C PHE A 195 -9.48 -0.85 3.15
N THR A 196 -8.86 -0.45 4.25
CA THR A 196 -7.44 -0.04 4.29
C THR A 196 -6.79 -0.54 5.57
N VAL A 197 -5.53 -0.98 5.47
CA VAL A 197 -4.74 -1.42 6.63
C VAL A 197 -3.65 -0.41 6.90
N VAL A 198 -3.73 0.27 8.03
CA VAL A 198 -2.72 1.24 8.48
C VAL A 198 -1.69 0.50 9.31
N THR A 199 -0.41 0.57 8.89
CA THR A 199 0.71 -0.17 9.48
C THR A 199 1.88 0.75 9.78
N ASP A 200 1.64 1.77 10.60
CA ASP A 200 2.69 2.70 10.99
C ASP A 200 3.86 2.00 11.68
N HIS A 201 5.05 2.56 11.52
CA HIS A 201 6.25 1.98 12.13
C HIS A 201 6.15 1.93 13.65
N SER A 202 6.38 0.78 14.23
CA SER A 202 6.34 0.60 15.70
C SER A 202 7.29 1.53 16.46
N TYR A 203 8.45 1.85 15.89
CA TYR A 203 9.37 2.79 16.51
C TYR A 203 8.86 4.25 16.49
N ASP A 204 8.01 4.64 15.54
CA ASP A 204 7.34 5.95 15.52
C ASP A 204 6.16 5.97 16.49
N LEU A 205 5.39 4.89 16.55
CA LEU A 205 4.28 4.74 17.49
C LEU A 205 4.72 4.75 18.95
N ALA A 206 5.98 4.43 19.23
CA ALA A 206 6.59 4.53 20.57
C ALA A 206 7.01 5.95 20.96
N CYS A 207 6.66 6.99 20.18
CA CYS A 207 7.13 8.35 20.42
C CYS A 207 6.05 9.27 20.92
N SER A 208 6.51 10.42 21.46
CA SER A 208 5.59 11.47 21.90
C SER A 208 4.88 12.12 20.71
N MET A 209 3.67 12.63 20.96
CA MET A 209 2.85 13.28 19.93
C MET A 209 3.53 14.51 19.33
N ASP A 210 4.21 15.28 20.15
CA ASP A 210 4.85 16.55 19.79
C ASP A 210 6.26 16.38 19.19
N ASN A 211 6.92 15.24 19.43
CA ASN A 211 8.27 15.02 18.95
C ASN A 211 8.59 13.56 18.69
N TYR A 212 8.63 13.17 17.42
CA TYR A 212 8.95 11.81 16.99
C TYR A 212 10.40 11.35 17.31
N LEU A 213 11.25 12.24 17.83
CA LEU A 213 12.59 11.89 18.32
C LEU A 213 12.59 11.47 19.80
N HIS A 214 11.53 11.74 20.53
CA HIS A 214 11.41 11.39 21.94
C HIS A 214 10.52 10.17 22.13
N ILE A 215 11.05 9.20 22.89
CA ILE A 215 10.28 8.03 23.29
C ILE A 215 9.31 8.43 24.38
N ASP A 216 8.09 7.95 24.22
CA ASP A 216 7.03 8.09 25.19
C ASP A 216 6.71 6.73 25.82
N ASN A 217 6.99 6.60 27.12
CA ASN A 217 6.67 5.38 27.85
C ASN A 217 5.16 5.17 28.03
N ASP A 218 4.38 6.23 27.93
CA ASP A 218 2.92 6.17 28.00
C ASP A 218 2.27 5.76 26.69
N LEU A 219 3.06 5.65 25.62
CA LEU A 219 2.61 5.23 24.28
C LEU A 219 1.45 6.10 23.76
N SER A 220 1.55 7.42 23.90
CA SER A 220 0.46 8.34 23.53
C SER A 220 0.09 8.26 22.06
N ARG A 221 1.07 8.07 21.14
CA ARG A 221 0.79 7.86 19.71
C ARG A 221 0.04 6.56 19.44
N TRP A 222 0.46 5.46 20.08
CA TRP A 222 -0.24 4.18 19.96
C TRP A 222 -1.69 4.28 20.44
N LYS A 223 -1.90 4.90 21.61
CA LYS A 223 -3.26 5.13 22.14
C LYS A 223 -4.08 6.02 21.22
N SER A 224 -3.46 7.04 20.63
CA SER A 224 -4.12 7.98 19.71
C SER A 224 -4.54 7.29 18.40
N ILE A 225 -3.64 6.56 17.73
CA ILE A 225 -3.98 5.85 16.48
C ILE A 225 -5.05 4.79 16.72
N ARG A 226 -4.96 4.05 17.83
CA ARG A 226 -5.96 3.06 18.22
C ARG A 226 -7.33 3.69 18.42
N SER A 227 -7.39 4.83 19.10
CA SER A 227 -8.63 5.60 19.27
C SER A 227 -9.17 6.13 17.96
N GLU A 228 -8.30 6.63 17.08
CA GLU A 228 -8.70 7.16 15.77
C GLU A 228 -9.23 6.06 14.85
N THR A 229 -8.54 4.92 14.74
CA THR A 229 -8.96 3.79 13.88
C THR A 229 -10.19 3.07 14.37
N SER A 230 -10.55 3.19 15.65
CA SER A 230 -11.79 2.64 16.21
C SER A 230 -13.04 3.49 15.94
N ARG A 231 -12.90 4.63 15.26
CA ARG A 231 -14.04 5.49 14.91
C ARG A 231 -14.92 4.80 13.86
N ASN A 232 -16.23 5.08 13.95
CA ASN A 232 -17.22 4.50 13.04
C ASN A 232 -17.63 5.46 11.90
N ASP A 233 -16.93 6.59 11.75
CA ASP A 233 -17.25 7.62 10.76
C ASP A 233 -16.40 7.53 9.48
N PHE A 234 -15.55 6.53 9.35
CA PHE A 234 -14.84 6.22 8.12
C PHE A 234 -15.79 5.63 7.06
N ALA A 235 -15.53 5.97 5.79
CA ALA A 235 -16.29 5.46 4.66
C ALA A 235 -16.02 3.97 4.40
N THR A 236 -14.85 3.48 4.83
CA THR A 236 -14.41 2.09 4.68
C THR A 236 -13.79 1.59 5.99
N PRO A 237 -13.83 0.28 6.30
CA PRO A 237 -13.11 -0.28 7.43
C PRO A 237 -11.62 0.07 7.41
N VAL A 238 -11.13 0.66 8.50
CA VAL A 238 -9.71 0.93 8.72
C VAL A 238 -9.17 -0.06 9.73
N VAL A 239 -8.33 -0.98 9.27
CA VAL A 239 -7.72 -2.02 10.11
C VAL A 239 -6.45 -1.47 10.75
N LEU A 240 -6.38 -1.48 12.07
CA LEU A 240 -5.17 -1.09 12.81
C LEU A 240 -4.12 -2.18 12.73
N GLY A 241 -2.88 -1.77 12.45
CA GLY A 241 -1.69 -2.61 12.49
C GLY A 241 -0.43 -1.81 12.81
N GLU A 242 0.69 -2.51 12.80
CA GLU A 242 2.03 -1.96 12.94
C GLU A 242 2.99 -2.60 11.95
N GLU A 243 3.92 -1.84 11.40
CA GLU A 243 5.11 -2.39 10.78
C GLU A 243 6.24 -2.47 11.81
N ILE A 244 6.57 -3.69 12.21
CA ILE A 244 7.45 -4.00 13.34
C ILE A 244 8.86 -4.32 12.80
N SER A 245 9.86 -3.52 13.18
CA SER A 245 11.26 -3.83 12.94
C SER A 245 11.76 -4.86 13.92
N CYS A 246 11.97 -6.10 13.48
CA CYS A 246 12.40 -7.22 14.30
C CYS A 246 13.66 -7.91 13.75
N LEU A 247 14.34 -8.74 14.57
CA LEU A 247 15.53 -9.48 14.17
C LEU A 247 15.18 -10.79 13.48
N ASN A 248 15.67 -10.95 12.26
CA ASN A 248 15.58 -12.23 11.57
C ASN A 248 16.60 -13.26 12.11
N SER A 249 16.55 -14.48 11.58
CA SER A 249 17.44 -15.61 11.95
C SER A 249 18.94 -15.27 11.83
N LYS A 250 19.31 -14.25 11.03
CA LYS A 250 20.69 -13.74 10.91
C LYS A 250 20.96 -12.49 11.77
N LYS A 251 20.11 -12.18 12.72
CA LYS A 251 20.19 -10.99 13.59
C LYS A 251 20.28 -9.68 12.80
N LYS A 252 19.56 -9.60 11.69
CA LYS A 252 19.39 -8.39 10.87
C LYS A 252 17.95 -7.90 10.96
N ALA A 253 17.77 -6.58 10.87
CA ALA A 253 16.45 -5.98 10.89
C ALA A 253 15.66 -6.37 9.64
N VAL A 254 14.47 -6.92 9.84
CA VAL A 254 13.44 -7.13 8.82
C VAL A 254 12.13 -6.56 9.31
N HIS A 255 11.23 -6.27 8.41
CA HIS A 255 9.91 -5.74 8.75
C HIS A 255 8.86 -6.85 8.73
N LEU A 256 8.05 -6.88 9.77
CA LEU A 256 6.88 -7.73 9.95
C LEU A 256 5.68 -6.83 10.16
N CYS A 257 4.61 -7.01 9.40
CA CYS A 257 3.35 -6.36 9.70
C CYS A 257 2.52 -7.23 10.65
N GLY A 258 2.05 -6.61 11.74
CA GLY A 258 1.07 -7.19 12.66
C GLY A 258 -0.23 -6.39 12.56
N ILE A 259 -1.35 -7.04 12.27
CA ILE A 259 -2.66 -6.39 12.10
C ILE A 259 -3.71 -7.00 12.98
N GLY A 260 -4.76 -6.23 13.29
CA GLY A 260 -5.80 -6.67 14.24
C GLY A 260 -5.28 -6.81 15.67
N ILE A 261 -4.22 -6.09 16.01
CA ILE A 261 -3.59 -6.09 17.34
C ILE A 261 -4.27 -5.07 18.27
N LYS A 262 -4.27 -5.36 19.55
CA LYS A 262 -4.88 -4.55 20.60
C LYS A 262 -3.85 -3.77 21.40
N ASP A 263 -2.67 -4.34 21.59
CA ASP A 263 -1.58 -3.79 22.36
C ASP A 263 -0.34 -3.61 21.50
N PHE A 264 0.44 -2.59 21.81
CA PHE A 264 1.66 -2.23 21.11
C PHE A 264 2.70 -3.37 21.09
N VAL A 265 3.26 -3.63 19.92
CA VAL A 265 4.35 -4.61 19.75
C VAL A 265 5.66 -3.85 19.49
N PRO A 266 6.65 -3.89 20.40
CA PRO A 266 7.85 -3.10 20.26
C PRO A 266 8.75 -3.56 19.11
N GLY A 267 9.22 -2.60 18.30
CA GLY A 267 10.19 -2.83 17.24
C GLY A 267 11.03 -1.58 16.99
N SER A 268 12.36 -1.70 16.96
CA SER A 268 13.21 -0.49 16.95
C SER A 268 14.65 -0.69 16.52
N ILE A 269 14.90 -1.60 15.59
CA ILE A 269 16.28 -2.01 15.30
C ILE A 269 16.93 -1.21 14.20
N ASP A 270 16.17 -0.56 13.35
CA ASP A 270 16.65 0.23 12.21
C ASP A 270 16.41 1.73 12.40
N GLY A 271 16.87 2.51 11.45
CA GLY A 271 16.82 3.96 11.50
C GLY A 271 17.74 4.59 12.55
N ALA A 272 17.55 5.87 12.80
CA ALA A 272 18.34 6.66 13.74
C ALA A 272 18.03 6.32 15.22
N ARG A 273 16.95 5.61 15.49
CA ARG A 273 16.50 5.23 16.84
C ARG A 273 17.01 3.91 17.36
N ARG A 274 17.78 3.23 16.59
CA ARG A 274 18.40 1.97 16.95
C ARG A 274 18.97 1.90 18.37
N ASN A 275 19.45 3.02 18.88
CA ASN A 275 20.02 3.11 20.22
C ASN A 275 18.99 3.42 21.31
N ALA A 276 17.81 3.83 20.96
CA ALA A 276 16.81 4.32 21.92
C ALA A 276 16.00 3.19 22.58
N HIS A 277 15.85 2.05 21.89
CA HIS A 277 15.08 0.88 22.39
C HIS A 277 15.91 -0.38 22.50
N LYS A 278 17.18 -0.28 22.87
CA LYS A 278 18.10 -1.44 22.93
C LYS A 278 17.55 -2.67 23.68
N ASN A 279 16.70 -2.42 24.67
CA ASN A 279 16.16 -3.47 25.54
C ASN A 279 14.84 -4.07 25.04
N LYS A 280 14.26 -3.59 23.94
CA LYS A 280 12.95 -4.00 23.44
C LYS A 280 12.99 -4.53 22.00
N THR A 281 14.14 -4.98 21.55
CA THR A 281 14.28 -5.60 20.22
C THR A 281 13.80 -7.04 20.27
N LEU A 282 12.72 -7.34 19.57
CA LEU A 282 12.17 -8.69 19.45
C LEU A 282 12.84 -9.44 18.31
N THR A 283 12.98 -10.77 18.45
CA THR A 283 13.19 -11.65 17.30
C THR A 283 11.90 -11.75 16.49
N LEU A 284 12.01 -12.25 15.28
CA LEU A 284 10.85 -12.45 14.40
C LEU A 284 9.81 -13.36 15.06
N GLU A 285 10.27 -14.47 15.68
CA GLU A 285 9.40 -15.42 16.37
C GLU A 285 8.68 -14.78 17.57
N GLN A 286 9.39 -13.98 18.36
CA GLN A 286 8.80 -13.25 19.50
C GLN A 286 7.75 -12.21 19.06
N ALA A 287 8.02 -11.51 17.94
CA ALA A 287 7.07 -10.56 17.39
C ALA A 287 5.80 -11.26 16.87
N VAL A 288 5.95 -12.37 16.14
CA VAL A 288 4.83 -13.20 15.68
C VAL A 288 4.01 -13.72 16.87
N GLU A 289 4.66 -14.29 17.89
CA GLU A 289 4.00 -14.76 19.09
C GLU A 289 3.22 -13.64 19.80
N SER A 290 3.81 -12.45 19.91
CA SER A 290 3.13 -11.29 20.51
C SER A 290 1.88 -10.87 19.74
N ILE A 291 1.89 -10.95 18.40
CA ILE A 291 0.75 -10.67 17.55
C ILE A 291 -0.34 -11.75 17.73
N HIS A 292 0.05 -13.03 17.69
CA HIS A 292 -0.87 -14.16 17.83
C HIS A 292 -1.55 -14.20 19.20
N ASN A 293 -0.85 -13.88 20.27
CA ASN A 293 -1.41 -13.81 21.62
C ASN A 293 -2.53 -12.77 21.76
N GLN A 294 -2.61 -11.84 20.82
CA GLN A 294 -3.67 -10.82 20.72
C GLN A 294 -4.79 -11.20 19.73
N GLY A 295 -4.67 -12.34 19.06
CA GLY A 295 -5.58 -12.78 18.00
C GLY A 295 -5.35 -12.12 16.65
N GLY A 296 -4.26 -11.34 16.52
CA GLY A 296 -3.87 -10.66 15.30
C GLY A 296 -3.28 -11.59 14.22
N ILE A 297 -2.95 -11.01 13.09
CA ILE A 297 -2.31 -11.67 11.93
C ILE A 297 -0.92 -11.09 11.73
N ALA A 298 0.07 -11.95 11.57
CA ALA A 298 1.45 -11.61 11.29
C ALA A 298 1.82 -11.94 9.84
N TYR A 299 2.27 -10.98 9.05
CA TYR A 299 2.72 -11.25 7.69
C TYR A 299 4.07 -10.61 7.34
N ALA A 300 4.84 -11.31 6.49
CA ALA A 300 6.11 -10.81 6.00
C ALA A 300 5.90 -9.54 5.16
N ALA A 301 6.41 -8.39 5.61
CA ALA A 301 6.39 -7.16 4.86
C ALA A 301 7.46 -7.19 3.75
N HIS A 302 7.06 -6.89 2.51
CA HIS A 302 7.91 -6.74 1.32
C HIS A 302 9.16 -7.66 1.26
N PRO A 303 9.03 -8.99 1.43
CA PRO A 303 10.18 -9.92 1.56
C PRO A 303 11.07 -10.00 0.31
N GLY A 304 10.58 -9.50 -0.82
CA GLY A 304 11.35 -9.42 -2.06
C GLY A 304 12.22 -8.18 -2.21
N SER A 305 12.16 -7.24 -1.27
CA SER A 305 12.94 -6.00 -1.32
C SER A 305 14.44 -6.27 -1.21
N LYS A 306 15.25 -5.57 -2.03
CA LYS A 306 16.71 -5.56 -1.91
C LYS A 306 17.15 -4.36 -1.09
N MET A 307 17.96 -4.62 -0.09
CA MET A 307 18.59 -3.54 0.67
C MET A 307 19.74 -2.94 -0.12
N GLY A 308 19.77 -1.63 -0.24
CA GLY A 308 20.91 -0.90 -0.76
C GLY A 308 22.13 -1.01 0.15
N PHE A 309 23.31 -0.66 -0.37
CA PHE A 309 24.56 -0.72 0.40
C PHE A 309 24.44 0.05 1.73
N MET A 310 23.93 1.26 1.70
CA MET A 310 23.78 2.11 2.89
C MET A 310 22.82 1.48 3.92
N GLN A 311 21.66 1.00 3.49
CA GLN A 311 20.70 0.33 4.37
C GLN A 311 21.31 -0.90 5.05
N LYS A 312 22.05 -1.69 4.29
CA LYS A 312 22.68 -2.93 4.78
C LYS A 312 23.78 -2.69 5.81
N TYR A 313 24.63 -1.69 5.60
CA TYR A 313 25.81 -1.48 6.44
C TYR A 313 25.55 -0.47 7.56
N PHE A 314 24.85 0.63 7.30
CA PHE A 314 24.59 1.68 8.30
C PHE A 314 23.35 1.39 9.13
N LEU A 315 22.25 0.98 8.51
CA LEU A 315 21.02 0.68 9.22
C LEU A 315 20.93 -0.79 9.68
N LYS A 316 21.88 -1.64 9.28
CA LYS A 316 21.91 -3.09 9.55
C LYS A 316 20.65 -3.82 9.10
N ARG A 317 19.97 -3.29 8.08
CA ARG A 317 18.80 -3.95 7.49
C ARG A 317 19.20 -5.26 6.81
N GLY A 318 18.34 -6.24 7.01
CA GLY A 318 18.43 -7.55 6.39
C GLY A 318 17.47 -7.70 5.23
N THR A 319 17.49 -8.87 4.65
CA THR A 319 16.48 -9.34 3.71
C THR A 319 15.84 -10.60 4.28
N TRP A 320 14.58 -10.80 4.00
CA TRP A 320 13.92 -12.06 4.30
C TRP A 320 14.61 -13.22 3.59
N ILE A 321 14.78 -14.31 4.30
CA ILE A 321 15.32 -15.56 3.78
C ILE A 321 14.34 -16.70 4.09
N LYS A 322 14.58 -17.88 3.51
CA LYS A 322 13.66 -19.03 3.66
C LYS A 322 13.48 -19.49 5.11
N GLU A 323 14.52 -19.29 5.94
CA GLU A 323 14.50 -19.65 7.35
C GLU A 323 13.52 -18.76 8.13
N ASP A 324 13.42 -17.49 7.76
CA ASP A 324 12.57 -16.50 8.43
C ASP A 324 11.06 -16.79 8.22
N LEU A 325 10.69 -17.33 7.05
CA LEU A 325 9.29 -17.71 6.77
C LEU A 325 8.79 -18.90 7.61
N LYS A 326 9.67 -19.55 8.38
CA LYS A 326 9.29 -20.58 9.34
C LYS A 326 8.83 -20.05 10.69
N ALA A 327 8.89 -18.76 10.91
CA ALA A 327 8.48 -18.09 12.16
C ALA A 327 6.96 -18.11 12.40
N ASN A 328 6.22 -19.04 11.77
CA ASN A 328 4.78 -19.21 11.90
C ASN A 328 3.97 -17.97 11.50
N ILE A 329 4.43 -17.26 10.45
CA ILE A 329 3.68 -16.13 9.87
C ILE A 329 2.41 -16.62 9.16
N ASP A 330 1.38 -15.78 9.11
CA ASP A 330 0.06 -16.13 8.57
C ASP A 330 -0.07 -15.85 7.07
N ALA A 331 0.69 -14.89 6.53
CA ALA A 331 0.62 -14.48 5.13
C ALA A 331 1.92 -13.85 4.64
N VAL A 332 2.00 -13.55 3.34
CA VAL A 332 3.19 -12.94 2.73
C VAL A 332 2.79 -11.80 1.79
N GLN A 333 3.29 -10.60 2.03
CA GLN A 333 3.18 -9.47 1.08
C GLN A 333 4.15 -9.68 -0.09
N VAL A 334 3.78 -10.55 -1.02
CA VAL A 334 4.63 -10.91 -2.16
C VAL A 334 4.73 -9.76 -3.16
N ALA A 335 3.62 -9.03 -3.36
CA ALA A 335 3.59 -7.85 -4.22
C ALA A 335 3.76 -6.58 -3.36
N ASN A 336 4.87 -5.88 -3.61
CA ASN A 336 5.15 -4.57 -3.05
C ASN A 336 5.68 -3.68 -4.18
N ASN A 337 5.05 -2.53 -4.39
CA ASN A 337 5.44 -1.58 -5.43
C ASN A 337 5.42 -2.17 -6.85
N GLY A 338 4.55 -3.14 -7.15
CA GLY A 338 4.36 -3.71 -8.47
C GLY A 338 4.88 -5.14 -8.66
N PHE A 339 4.88 -5.61 -9.92
CA PHE A 339 5.11 -7.00 -10.31
C PHE A 339 6.47 -7.20 -11.01
N GLY A 340 7.49 -6.49 -10.57
CA GLY A 340 8.84 -6.54 -11.12
C GLY A 340 9.78 -7.52 -10.40
N ASN A 341 11.05 -7.12 -10.28
CA ASN A 341 12.10 -7.95 -9.67
C ASN A 341 11.86 -8.28 -8.19
N SER A 342 11.22 -7.39 -7.42
CA SER A 342 10.84 -7.63 -6.03
C SER A 342 9.81 -8.74 -5.93
N TRP A 343 8.75 -8.65 -6.73
CA TRP A 343 7.74 -9.69 -6.89
C TRP A 343 8.36 -11.06 -7.18
N ASN A 344 9.26 -11.14 -8.18
CA ASN A 344 9.87 -12.41 -8.57
C ASN A 344 10.71 -13.05 -7.45
N ARG A 345 11.37 -12.25 -6.62
CA ARG A 345 12.14 -12.75 -5.46
C ARG A 345 11.22 -13.23 -4.34
N ALA A 346 10.23 -12.43 -3.97
CA ALA A 346 9.25 -12.79 -2.94
C ALA A 346 8.47 -14.04 -3.35
N LYS A 347 7.99 -14.10 -4.61
CA LYS A 347 7.28 -15.26 -5.17
C LYS A 347 8.10 -16.55 -5.07
N LYS A 348 9.40 -16.49 -5.34
CA LYS A 348 10.28 -17.68 -5.20
C LYS A 348 10.40 -18.17 -3.75
N LEU A 349 10.43 -17.28 -2.78
CA LEU A 349 10.44 -17.64 -1.37
C LEU A 349 9.10 -18.25 -0.96
N TRP A 350 8.01 -17.58 -1.33
CA TRP A 350 6.65 -17.99 -1.05
C TRP A 350 6.31 -19.38 -1.61
N ILE A 351 6.56 -19.63 -2.90
CA ILE A 351 6.33 -20.94 -3.54
C ILE A 351 7.06 -22.07 -2.82
N LYS A 352 8.30 -21.84 -2.37
CA LYS A 352 9.05 -22.85 -1.62
C LYS A 352 8.38 -23.25 -0.30
N GLU A 353 7.71 -22.33 0.36
CA GLU A 353 6.97 -22.63 1.59
C GLU A 353 5.62 -23.31 1.28
N LEU A 354 4.93 -22.89 0.22
CA LEU A 354 3.71 -23.58 -0.24
C LEU A 354 3.97 -25.05 -0.56
N LEU A 355 5.09 -25.34 -1.24
CA LEU A 355 5.47 -26.72 -1.58
C LEU A 355 5.82 -27.59 -0.36
N LYS A 356 6.09 -27.00 0.79
CA LYS A 356 6.23 -27.72 2.07
C LYS A 356 4.88 -27.93 2.79
N GLY A 357 3.80 -27.43 2.22
CA GLY A 357 2.45 -27.51 2.79
C GLY A 357 2.09 -26.35 3.73
N HIS A 358 2.94 -25.31 3.83
CA HIS A 358 2.59 -24.11 4.58
C HIS A 358 1.56 -23.31 3.81
N LYS A 359 0.42 -23.06 4.44
CA LYS A 359 -0.69 -22.33 3.83
C LYS A 359 -0.51 -20.84 4.08
N LEU A 360 0.12 -20.17 3.14
CA LEU A 360 0.44 -18.75 3.22
C LEU A 360 -0.32 -17.97 2.13
N PRO A 361 -1.37 -17.25 2.47
CA PRO A 361 -2.05 -16.34 1.55
C PRO A 361 -1.12 -15.29 0.96
N LEU A 362 -1.47 -14.88 -0.25
CA LEU A 362 -0.80 -13.85 -1.02
C LEU A 362 -1.42 -12.49 -0.70
N LEU A 363 -0.60 -11.54 -0.28
CA LEU A 363 -0.99 -10.16 -0.02
C LEU A 363 -0.18 -9.18 -0.88
N SER A 364 -0.71 -7.98 -1.04
CA SER A 364 -0.03 -6.82 -1.61
C SER A 364 -0.23 -5.58 -0.75
N GLY A 365 0.74 -4.68 -0.81
CA GLY A 365 0.68 -3.37 -0.19
C GLY A 365 1.69 -2.44 -0.85
N ASN A 366 1.54 -1.14 -0.70
CA ASN A 366 2.36 -0.19 -1.41
C ASN A 366 3.45 0.45 -0.55
N ASP A 367 3.41 0.28 0.77
CA ASP A 367 4.38 0.87 1.70
C ASP A 367 4.45 2.40 1.48
N CYS A 368 3.26 3.00 1.36
CA CYS A 368 3.09 4.39 0.98
C CYS A 368 3.20 5.30 2.20
N HIS A 369 3.99 6.38 2.10
CA HIS A 369 4.21 7.38 3.14
C HIS A 369 3.66 8.75 2.69
N GLY A 370 2.39 8.81 2.31
CA GLY A 370 1.73 10.04 1.88
C GLY A 370 1.89 10.39 0.40
N ASP A 371 2.40 9.48 -0.39
CA ASP A 371 2.54 9.68 -1.83
C ASP A 371 1.33 9.07 -2.56
N PHE A 372 0.22 9.82 -2.62
CA PHE A 372 -0.97 9.39 -3.36
C PHE A 372 -0.82 9.62 -4.86
N ASN A 373 -0.33 10.82 -5.25
CA ASN A 373 -0.14 11.18 -6.64
C ASN A 373 1.10 12.06 -6.90
N ARG A 374 1.73 12.61 -5.86
CA ARG A 374 3.01 13.30 -6.03
C ARG A 374 4.13 12.28 -6.15
N TYR A 375 5.17 12.66 -6.89
CA TYR A 375 6.38 11.87 -6.90
C TYR A 375 7.61 12.77 -6.70
N ARG A 376 8.62 12.23 -6.06
CA ARG A 376 9.85 12.95 -5.75
C ARG A 376 10.92 12.65 -6.78
N PHE A 377 11.53 13.72 -7.26
CA PHE A 377 12.63 13.66 -8.20
C PHE A 377 13.71 14.59 -7.71
N LEU A 378 14.79 14.03 -7.19
CA LEU A 378 15.96 14.79 -6.81
C LEU A 378 17.02 14.69 -7.93
N LYS A 379 17.37 15.82 -8.53
CA LYS A 379 18.46 15.92 -9.49
C LYS A 379 19.55 16.82 -8.93
N ILE A 380 20.69 16.23 -8.64
CA ILE A 380 21.92 16.95 -8.28
C ILE A 380 22.98 16.62 -9.32
N PRO A 381 24.05 17.42 -9.47
CA PRO A 381 25.14 17.12 -10.39
C PRO A 381 25.61 15.68 -10.16
N PHE A 382 25.64 14.91 -11.25
CA PHE A 382 26.06 13.49 -11.29
C PHE A 382 25.17 12.46 -10.57
N LEU A 383 24.04 12.88 -9.97
CA LEU A 383 23.12 11.96 -9.30
C LEU A 383 21.68 12.38 -9.57
N SER A 384 20.89 11.42 -10.03
CA SER A 384 19.44 11.55 -10.16
C SER A 384 18.78 10.45 -9.32
N ILE A 385 17.96 10.84 -8.35
CA ILE A 385 17.16 9.93 -7.55
C ILE A 385 15.71 10.20 -7.92
N GLN A 386 15.08 9.21 -8.50
CA GLN A 386 13.66 9.25 -8.85
C GLN A 386 12.92 8.23 -8.01
N GLU A 387 11.89 8.67 -7.35
CA GLU A 387 10.97 7.78 -6.67
C GLU A 387 10.21 6.95 -7.70
N ASN A 388 9.99 5.69 -7.39
CA ASN A 388 9.28 4.80 -8.30
C ASN A 388 7.77 5.05 -8.15
N PHE A 389 7.07 5.26 -9.26
CA PHE A 389 5.60 5.36 -9.35
C PHE A 389 4.86 4.17 -8.69
N ALA A 390 5.54 3.04 -8.53
CA ALA A 390 4.98 1.87 -7.89
C ALA A 390 4.74 2.02 -6.37
N ARG A 391 5.26 3.08 -5.72
CA ARG A 391 5.02 3.37 -4.30
C ARG A 391 3.77 4.19 -4.04
N TYR A 392 3.03 4.54 -5.08
CA TYR A 392 1.78 5.26 -4.89
C TYR A 392 0.74 4.41 -4.19
N PHE A 393 0.02 5.06 -3.30
CA PHE A 393 -1.09 4.48 -2.57
C PHE A 393 -2.04 3.71 -3.51
N SER A 394 -2.36 2.49 -3.10
CA SER A 394 -3.29 1.61 -3.81
C SER A 394 -2.97 1.37 -5.31
N TRP A 395 -1.69 1.48 -5.70
CA TRP A 395 -1.23 1.11 -7.05
C TRP A 395 -1.43 -0.37 -7.33
N ILE A 396 -1.09 -1.21 -6.35
CA ILE A 396 -1.47 -2.62 -6.31
C ILE A 396 -2.37 -2.86 -5.11
N LYS A 397 -3.31 -3.77 -5.23
CA LYS A 397 -4.33 -4.05 -4.24
C LYS A 397 -4.34 -5.52 -3.86
N THR A 398 -4.66 -5.79 -2.61
CA THR A 398 -5.18 -7.10 -2.21
C THR A 398 -6.68 -7.11 -2.46
N GLY A 399 -7.13 -8.05 -3.29
CA GLY A 399 -8.54 -8.37 -3.42
C GLY A 399 -8.90 -9.50 -2.46
N ILE A 400 -10.08 -9.42 -1.87
CA ILE A 400 -10.68 -10.44 -1.00
C ILE A 400 -11.93 -10.96 -1.71
N TYR A 401 -12.06 -12.28 -1.83
CA TYR A 401 -13.29 -12.88 -2.35
C TYR A 401 -14.37 -12.81 -1.28
N GLY A 402 -15.42 -12.06 -1.58
CA GLY A 402 -16.49 -11.70 -0.66
C GLY A 402 -16.58 -10.20 -0.43
N LYS A 403 -17.70 -9.77 0.14
CA LYS A 403 -17.88 -8.38 0.55
C LYS A 403 -17.45 -8.21 2.00
N ILE A 404 -16.68 -7.18 2.24
CA ILE A 404 -16.13 -6.82 3.54
C ILE A 404 -16.84 -5.57 4.03
N LEU A 405 -17.34 -5.63 5.27
CA LEU A 405 -18.01 -4.53 5.95
C LEU A 405 -17.33 -4.15 7.26
N THR A 406 -16.49 -5.04 7.80
CA THR A 406 -15.82 -4.85 9.09
C THR A 406 -14.33 -5.21 9.02
N SER A 407 -13.56 -4.71 9.98
CA SER A 407 -12.14 -5.04 10.12
C SER A 407 -11.93 -6.52 10.45
N GLU A 408 -12.82 -7.14 11.23
CA GLU A 408 -12.77 -8.55 11.58
C GLU A 408 -12.93 -9.43 10.33
N GLU A 409 -13.83 -9.07 9.42
CA GLU A 409 -14.02 -9.82 8.17
C GLU A 409 -12.78 -9.76 7.28
N VAL A 410 -12.00 -8.66 7.30
CA VAL A 410 -10.69 -8.59 6.61
C VAL A 410 -9.74 -9.63 7.20
N LEU A 411 -9.64 -9.69 8.54
CA LEU A 411 -8.76 -10.66 9.23
C LEU A 411 -9.17 -12.09 8.92
N ASP A 412 -10.46 -12.40 8.97
CA ASP A 412 -10.97 -13.74 8.70
C ASP A 412 -10.73 -14.17 7.24
N ALA A 413 -10.92 -13.28 6.30
CA ALA A 413 -10.65 -13.56 4.89
C ALA A 413 -9.15 -13.87 4.65
N ILE A 414 -8.25 -13.16 5.32
CA ILE A 414 -6.81 -13.44 5.23
C ILE A 414 -6.49 -14.79 5.87
N LYS A 415 -7.00 -15.08 7.06
CA LYS A 415 -6.83 -16.40 7.73
C LYS A 415 -7.33 -17.55 6.85
N ASN A 416 -8.44 -17.32 6.16
CA ASN A 416 -9.03 -18.29 5.24
C ASN A 416 -8.32 -18.35 3.88
N GLY A 417 -7.36 -17.46 3.60
CA GLY A 417 -6.62 -17.43 2.34
C GLY A 417 -7.43 -16.99 1.13
N ALA A 418 -8.61 -16.40 1.33
CA ALA A 418 -9.52 -15.98 0.27
C ALA A 418 -9.06 -14.67 -0.39
N THR A 419 -7.81 -14.62 -0.86
CA THR A 419 -7.17 -13.40 -1.37
C THR A 419 -6.56 -13.57 -2.75
N PHE A 420 -6.41 -12.46 -3.46
CA PHE A 420 -5.61 -12.32 -4.67
C PHE A 420 -4.94 -10.95 -4.69
N VAL A 421 -3.95 -10.75 -5.53
CA VAL A 421 -3.28 -9.45 -5.71
C VAL A 421 -3.46 -8.96 -7.13
N THR A 422 -3.64 -7.64 -7.29
CA THR A 422 -3.96 -7.07 -8.60
C THR A 422 -3.52 -5.61 -8.71
N SER A 423 -3.24 -5.17 -9.94
CA SER A 423 -3.14 -3.76 -10.31
C SER A 423 -4.46 -3.17 -10.81
N GLY A 424 -5.58 -3.90 -10.66
CA GLY A 424 -6.93 -3.46 -11.01
C GLY A 424 -7.84 -4.54 -11.56
N PRO A 425 -7.40 -5.41 -12.51
CA PRO A 425 -8.22 -6.49 -13.04
C PRO A 425 -8.57 -7.55 -11.99
N PHE A 426 -9.68 -8.24 -12.22
CA PHE A 426 -10.09 -9.39 -11.41
C PHE A 426 -9.56 -10.70 -11.99
N LEU A 427 -9.18 -11.60 -11.09
CA LEU A 427 -8.80 -12.98 -11.39
C LEU A 427 -9.40 -13.92 -10.35
N GLY A 428 -10.11 -14.95 -10.80
CA GLY A 428 -10.73 -15.97 -9.94
C GLY A 428 -10.49 -17.39 -10.43
N LEU A 429 -10.68 -18.35 -9.53
CA LEU A 429 -10.73 -19.78 -9.82
C LEU A 429 -12.05 -20.36 -9.30
N ASN A 430 -12.82 -21.01 -10.15
CA ASN A 430 -14.09 -21.65 -9.81
C ASN A 430 -14.11 -23.13 -10.23
N LYS A 431 -14.98 -23.92 -9.60
CA LYS A 431 -15.34 -25.23 -10.14
C LYS A 431 -16.16 -25.05 -11.44
N SER A 432 -15.98 -25.92 -12.42
CA SER A 432 -16.64 -25.81 -13.74
C SER A 432 -18.17 -25.82 -13.68
N ASN A 433 -18.74 -26.40 -12.65
CA ASN A 433 -20.19 -26.58 -12.52
C ASN A 433 -20.88 -25.43 -11.75
N SER A 434 -20.12 -24.41 -11.31
CA SER A 434 -20.64 -23.30 -10.51
C SER A 434 -20.02 -21.98 -10.91
N ILE A 435 -20.85 -21.04 -11.38
CA ILE A 435 -20.39 -19.72 -11.86
C ILE A 435 -19.93 -18.81 -10.70
N HIS A 436 -20.30 -19.14 -9.45
CA HIS A 436 -20.08 -18.28 -8.29
C HIS A 436 -19.30 -18.94 -7.14
N GLU A 437 -18.86 -20.18 -7.29
CA GLU A 437 -18.14 -20.91 -6.25
C GLU A 437 -16.62 -20.73 -6.40
N ASN A 438 -16.11 -19.65 -5.82
CA ASN A 438 -14.67 -19.43 -5.72
C ASN A 438 -14.02 -20.54 -4.88
N ILE A 439 -12.94 -21.14 -5.39
CA ILE A 439 -12.22 -22.23 -4.73
C ILE A 439 -10.92 -21.78 -4.05
N ILE A 440 -10.57 -20.50 -4.14
CA ILE A 440 -9.33 -19.97 -3.58
C ILE A 440 -9.48 -19.86 -2.07
N GLY A 441 -8.49 -20.39 -1.34
CA GLY A 441 -8.47 -20.32 0.11
C GLY A 441 -7.66 -21.45 0.75
N ASN A 442 -7.51 -21.34 2.08
CA ASN A 442 -6.72 -22.28 2.89
C ASN A 442 -7.44 -23.61 3.19
N SER A 443 -8.73 -23.69 2.95
CA SER A 443 -9.48 -24.96 3.10
C SER A 443 -9.03 -25.96 2.05
N ASN A 444 -8.83 -27.23 2.48
CA ASN A 444 -8.62 -28.28 1.52
C ASN A 444 -9.97 -28.61 0.88
N ILE A 445 -10.07 -28.42 -0.42
CA ILE A 445 -11.26 -28.85 -1.17
C ILE A 445 -11.08 -30.27 -1.68
N GLU A 446 -12.17 -30.99 -1.83
CA GLU A 446 -12.18 -32.21 -2.63
C GLU A 446 -12.25 -31.79 -4.11
N LEU A 447 -11.22 -32.16 -4.86
CA LEU A 447 -11.18 -31.87 -6.29
C LEU A 447 -11.92 -32.99 -7.05
N ASP A 448 -13.26 -32.95 -6.96
CA ASP A 448 -14.22 -33.88 -7.54
C ASP A 448 -14.63 -33.55 -8.98
N VAL A 449 -14.08 -32.47 -9.52
CA VAL A 449 -14.37 -31.98 -10.87
C VAL A 449 -13.28 -32.36 -11.87
N GLU A 450 -13.66 -32.53 -13.11
CA GLU A 450 -12.73 -32.77 -14.23
C GLU A 450 -12.06 -31.49 -14.73
N LYS A 451 -12.74 -30.36 -14.56
CA LYS A 451 -12.30 -29.05 -15.01
C LYS A 451 -12.50 -27.99 -13.94
N ILE A 452 -11.65 -26.98 -13.97
CA ILE A 452 -11.82 -25.71 -13.25
C ILE A 452 -11.90 -24.57 -14.25
N GLN A 453 -12.42 -23.43 -13.80
CA GLN A 453 -12.52 -22.21 -14.60
C GLN A 453 -11.58 -21.14 -14.04
N ILE A 454 -10.79 -20.54 -14.93
CA ILE A 454 -10.08 -19.27 -14.66
C ILE A 454 -11.01 -18.16 -15.12
N ILE A 455 -11.40 -17.29 -14.20
CA ILE A 455 -12.29 -16.16 -14.45
C ILE A 455 -11.44 -14.89 -14.55
N LEU A 456 -11.55 -14.19 -15.65
CA LEU A 456 -10.86 -12.92 -15.91
C LEU A 456 -11.91 -11.84 -16.14
N GLN A 457 -11.79 -10.70 -15.43
CA GLN A 457 -12.59 -9.51 -15.71
C GLN A 457 -11.70 -8.27 -15.72
N SER A 458 -11.97 -7.39 -16.65
CA SER A 458 -11.23 -6.14 -16.82
C SER A 458 -12.16 -5.02 -17.33
N ASN A 459 -11.58 -3.91 -17.73
CA ASN A 459 -12.23 -2.80 -18.43
C ASN A 459 -11.19 -1.96 -19.19
N GLU A 460 -11.62 -0.88 -19.84
CA GLU A 460 -10.75 0.01 -20.61
C GLU A 460 -9.59 0.61 -19.79
N GLU A 461 -9.82 0.84 -18.49
CA GLU A 461 -8.81 1.40 -17.59
C GLU A 461 -7.63 0.46 -17.41
N PHE A 462 -7.87 -0.86 -17.38
CA PHE A 462 -6.86 -1.88 -17.07
C PHE A 462 -6.42 -2.71 -18.27
N GLY A 463 -7.14 -2.63 -19.39
CA GLY A 463 -6.79 -3.31 -20.65
C GLY A 463 -7.42 -4.69 -20.79
N LEU A 464 -7.21 -5.30 -21.93
CA LEU A 464 -7.79 -6.60 -22.29
C LEU A 464 -6.99 -7.76 -21.69
N PRO A 465 -7.63 -8.87 -21.30
CA PRO A 465 -6.94 -10.11 -20.94
C PRO A 465 -5.96 -10.52 -22.05
N PHE A 466 -4.70 -10.70 -21.69
CA PHE A 466 -3.63 -10.99 -22.66
C PHE A 466 -3.04 -12.37 -22.50
N ASN A 467 -2.78 -12.79 -21.25
CA ASN A 467 -2.20 -14.09 -20.95
C ASN A 467 -2.75 -14.62 -19.64
N ALA A 468 -3.13 -15.89 -19.61
CA ALA A 468 -3.57 -16.58 -18.40
C ALA A 468 -2.74 -17.84 -18.19
N LYS A 469 -2.34 -18.08 -16.94
CA LYS A 469 -1.49 -19.19 -16.49
C LYS A 469 -2.11 -19.87 -15.29
N LEU A 470 -2.08 -21.19 -15.27
CA LEU A 470 -2.43 -22.01 -14.11
C LEU A 470 -1.20 -22.82 -13.70
N PHE A 471 -0.88 -22.76 -12.42
CA PHE A 471 0.21 -23.51 -11.83
C PHE A 471 -0.34 -24.58 -10.89
N TYR A 472 0.30 -25.73 -10.94
CA TYR A 472 0.06 -26.82 -10.00
C TYR A 472 1.30 -27.04 -9.13
N GLY A 473 1.15 -26.91 -7.83
CA GLY A 473 2.17 -27.28 -6.85
C GLY A 473 1.87 -28.65 -6.26
N ASN A 474 2.76 -29.60 -6.48
CA ASN A 474 2.70 -30.93 -5.88
C ASN A 474 3.53 -30.96 -4.60
N ILE A 475 2.85 -31.05 -3.46
CA ILE A 475 3.47 -31.01 -2.12
C ILE A 475 4.36 -32.25 -1.91
N ASN A 476 3.97 -33.41 -2.42
CA ASN A 476 4.75 -34.66 -2.24
C ASN A 476 6.06 -34.65 -3.01
N SER A 477 6.09 -34.05 -4.21
CA SER A 477 7.30 -33.98 -5.05
C SER A 477 8.07 -32.67 -4.86
N LEU A 478 7.58 -31.75 -4.03
CA LEU A 478 8.13 -30.40 -3.81
C LEU A 478 8.37 -29.62 -5.11
N ARG A 479 7.48 -29.78 -6.08
CA ARG A 479 7.61 -29.18 -7.40
C ARG A 479 6.35 -28.41 -7.79
N GLU A 480 6.54 -27.19 -8.28
CA GLU A 480 5.48 -26.44 -8.97
C GLU A 480 5.75 -26.51 -10.48
N ILE A 481 4.71 -26.76 -11.25
CA ILE A 481 4.74 -26.79 -12.71
C ILE A 481 3.71 -25.84 -13.29
N LEU A 482 3.99 -25.34 -14.48
CA LEU A 482 3.02 -24.63 -15.31
C LEU A 482 2.09 -25.67 -15.93
N LEU A 483 0.87 -25.78 -15.39
CA LEU A 483 -0.14 -26.74 -15.88
C LEU A 483 -0.78 -26.25 -17.18
N PHE A 484 -1.04 -24.94 -17.26
CA PHE A 484 -1.72 -24.34 -18.40
C PHE A 484 -1.19 -22.93 -18.65
N SER A 485 -1.07 -22.56 -19.94
CA SER A 485 -0.79 -21.19 -20.37
C SER A 485 -1.46 -20.93 -21.71
N ARG A 486 -2.15 -19.80 -21.80
CA ARG A 486 -2.82 -19.38 -23.04
C ARG A 486 -2.67 -17.88 -23.26
N TYR A 487 -2.21 -17.50 -24.45
CA TYR A 487 -2.34 -16.14 -24.95
C TYR A 487 -3.74 -15.94 -25.52
N LEU A 488 -4.42 -14.90 -25.05
CA LEU A 488 -5.78 -14.56 -25.47
C LEU A 488 -5.71 -13.57 -26.64
N LYS A 489 -6.51 -13.81 -27.65
CA LYS A 489 -6.59 -12.97 -28.86
C LYS A 489 -7.96 -12.31 -29.00
N ASP A 490 -8.93 -12.74 -28.17
CA ASP A 490 -10.28 -12.22 -28.18
C ASP A 490 -10.29 -10.82 -27.52
N LEU A 491 -11.10 -9.93 -28.08
CA LEU A 491 -11.14 -8.51 -27.69
C LEU A 491 -12.22 -8.21 -26.63
N GLU A 492 -12.50 -9.15 -25.72
CA GLU A 492 -13.47 -8.98 -24.65
C GLU A 492 -12.78 -8.74 -23.30
N PHE A 493 -13.37 -7.88 -22.47
CA PHE A 493 -12.86 -7.58 -21.15
C PHE A 493 -13.09 -8.71 -20.14
N ASP A 494 -14.11 -9.53 -20.39
CA ASP A 494 -14.46 -10.69 -19.56
C ASP A 494 -14.13 -11.97 -20.30
N ALA A 495 -13.46 -12.91 -19.65
CA ALA A 495 -13.13 -14.20 -20.21
C ALA A 495 -13.22 -15.32 -19.16
N VAL A 496 -13.73 -16.47 -19.58
CA VAL A 496 -13.75 -17.69 -18.79
C VAL A 496 -12.97 -18.78 -19.54
N ILE A 497 -11.99 -19.38 -18.89
CA ILE A 497 -11.12 -20.39 -19.48
C ILE A 497 -11.26 -21.68 -18.69
N GLU A 498 -11.78 -22.73 -19.33
CA GLU A 498 -11.81 -24.06 -18.74
C GLU A 498 -10.46 -24.76 -18.88
N VAL A 499 -9.99 -25.34 -17.80
CA VAL A 499 -8.74 -26.11 -17.75
C VAL A 499 -9.01 -27.47 -17.13
N SER A 500 -8.61 -28.55 -17.84
CA SER A 500 -8.69 -29.92 -17.32
C SER A 500 -7.72 -30.10 -16.14
N VAL A 501 -8.21 -30.75 -15.10
CA VAL A 501 -7.45 -31.11 -13.89
C VAL A 501 -7.54 -32.61 -13.59
N THR A 502 -7.96 -33.42 -14.56
CA THR A 502 -8.14 -34.87 -14.41
C THR A 502 -6.88 -35.61 -14.02
N ASP A 503 -5.72 -35.17 -14.52
CA ASP A 503 -4.43 -35.83 -14.32
C ASP A 503 -3.75 -35.46 -12.99
N LEU A 504 -4.34 -34.54 -12.21
CA LEU A 504 -3.81 -34.14 -10.92
C LEU A 504 -4.05 -35.23 -9.86
N LYS A 505 -3.03 -35.55 -9.07
CA LYS A 505 -3.08 -36.62 -8.08
C LYS A 505 -2.47 -36.19 -6.75
N GLY A 506 -3.04 -36.74 -5.66
CA GLY A 506 -2.53 -36.52 -4.31
C GLY A 506 -2.82 -35.13 -3.75
N LYS A 507 -1.99 -34.71 -2.80
CA LYS A 507 -2.08 -33.39 -2.15
C LYS A 507 -1.35 -32.34 -2.96
N GLY A 508 -2.01 -31.21 -3.19
CA GLY A 508 -1.43 -30.12 -3.95
C GLY A 508 -2.18 -28.81 -3.79
N TYR A 509 -1.75 -27.84 -4.59
CA TYR A 509 -2.47 -26.59 -4.75
C TYR A 509 -2.51 -26.14 -6.21
N LEU A 510 -3.51 -25.35 -6.53
CA LEU A 510 -3.62 -24.61 -7.78
C LEU A 510 -3.53 -23.11 -7.48
N ARG A 511 -2.89 -22.36 -8.35
CA ARG A 511 -2.89 -20.90 -8.34
C ARG A 511 -2.83 -20.35 -9.76
N ALA A 512 -3.42 -19.18 -9.99
CA ALA A 512 -3.44 -18.55 -11.30
C ALA A 512 -2.64 -17.23 -11.31
N GLU A 513 -2.12 -16.88 -12.48
CA GLU A 513 -1.55 -15.57 -12.80
C GLU A 513 -2.14 -15.11 -14.15
N ALA A 514 -2.46 -13.82 -14.27
CA ALA A 514 -2.96 -13.25 -15.52
C ALA A 514 -2.35 -11.89 -15.82
N GLU A 515 -2.13 -11.61 -17.08
CA GLU A 515 -1.66 -10.35 -17.63
C GLU A 515 -2.77 -9.72 -18.47
N PHE A 516 -2.90 -8.39 -18.35
CA PHE A 516 -3.87 -7.58 -19.09
C PHE A 516 -3.12 -6.46 -19.79
N ARG A 517 -3.38 -6.27 -21.08
CA ARG A 517 -2.63 -5.32 -21.90
C ARG A 517 -3.50 -4.16 -22.34
N LYS A 518 -3.03 -2.93 -22.07
CA LYS A 518 -3.61 -1.70 -22.59
C LYS A 518 -3.14 -1.42 -24.02
N PRO A 519 -3.87 -0.58 -24.77
CA PRO A 519 -3.45 -0.16 -26.11
C PRO A 519 -2.08 0.50 -26.17
N ASP A 520 -1.66 1.20 -25.10
CA ASP A 520 -0.36 1.83 -24.98
C ASP A 520 0.80 0.86 -24.65
N GLY A 521 0.50 -0.44 -24.56
CA GLY A 521 1.46 -1.49 -24.23
C GLY A 521 1.66 -1.71 -22.72
N THR A 522 1.05 -0.92 -21.85
CA THR A 522 1.10 -1.10 -20.40
C THR A 522 0.50 -2.45 -20.02
N ILE A 523 1.16 -3.19 -19.14
CA ILE A 523 0.70 -4.47 -18.61
C ILE A 523 0.20 -4.31 -17.19
N ASN A 524 -1.06 -4.66 -16.98
CA ASN A 524 -1.66 -4.90 -15.69
C ASN A 524 -1.61 -6.39 -15.35
N PHE A 525 -1.67 -6.72 -14.06
CA PHE A 525 -1.42 -8.08 -13.60
C PHE A 525 -2.33 -8.45 -12.43
N ALA A 526 -2.68 -9.73 -12.36
CA ALA A 526 -3.34 -10.32 -11.20
C ALA A 526 -2.78 -11.71 -10.89
N ALA A 527 -2.76 -12.10 -9.61
CA ALA A 527 -2.36 -13.42 -9.16
C ALA A 527 -3.17 -13.86 -7.94
N THR A 528 -3.56 -15.13 -7.88
CA THR A 528 -4.36 -15.67 -6.79
C THR A 528 -3.52 -16.25 -5.67
N SER A 529 -4.04 -16.24 -4.45
CA SER A 529 -3.64 -17.18 -3.41
C SER A 529 -3.89 -18.62 -3.88
N PRO A 530 -3.28 -19.62 -3.23
CA PRO A 530 -3.50 -21.01 -3.60
C PRO A 530 -4.92 -21.47 -3.24
N CYS A 531 -5.41 -22.41 -4.05
CA CYS A 531 -6.50 -23.30 -3.71
C CYS A 531 -5.89 -24.67 -3.39
N TYR A 532 -6.03 -25.14 -2.16
CA TYR A 532 -5.49 -26.43 -1.73
C TYR A 532 -6.49 -27.56 -1.97
N PHE A 533 -6.00 -28.70 -2.39
CA PHE A 533 -6.86 -29.88 -2.63
C PHE A 533 -6.18 -31.18 -2.22
N ASN A 534 -7.03 -32.18 -1.99
CA ASN A 534 -6.62 -33.58 -1.91
C ASN A 534 -7.44 -34.36 -2.93
N ARG A 535 -6.77 -35.06 -3.84
CA ARG A 535 -7.42 -35.94 -4.82
C ARG A 535 -7.03 -37.37 -4.51
N THR A 536 -7.96 -38.16 -4.03
CA THR A 536 -7.75 -39.59 -3.81
C THR A 536 -7.63 -40.27 -5.17
N ILE A 537 -6.66 -41.16 -5.32
CA ILE A 537 -6.55 -42.03 -6.51
C ILE A 537 -7.61 -43.11 -6.30
N ILE A 538 -8.68 -43.06 -7.07
CA ILE A 538 -9.63 -44.17 -7.19
C ILE A 538 -9.03 -45.20 -8.13
#